data_49978508d12669d91d039e0c8adc9b22
#
_entry.id   49978508d12669d91d039e0c8adc9b22
#
_cell.length_a   1.000
_cell.length_b   1.000
_cell.length_c   1.000
_cell.angle_alpha   90.00
_cell.angle_beta   90.00
_cell.angle_gamma   90.00
#
_symmetry.space_group_name_H-M   'P 1'
#
loop_
_entity.id
_entity.type
_entity.pdbx_description
1 polymer ?
#
loop_
_entity_poly.entity_id
_entity_poly.type
_entity_poly.pdbx_seq_one_letter_code
_entity_poly.pdbx_strand_id
1 'polypeptide(L)'
;MNTKSTLVVGFLLSCLSAFAQQSPAYFGKGLFNLVGQDSTWTMKIAMRTQTLAISEWESNDGDLANLESNFFIRRARLKFDGFAFSPRLKYKIELGLSNRDISGANEFTSHSPRYILDAVVKWNFHENFVLWFGQTKLPGNRERVISSANLQQVDRSLVNKRFNIDRDLGVQLRHHFYLSEKFLVREIFSMSQGEGRNITSGNLGGHQYTGRVELLPMGTFASKGDYKGSDLKREPKPKLSIGVSYDHNNNAVKNRSNLGSYMITDTGFYETNINTLFVDGLFKYKGFSLMWEYADRTAKDPFARHENGALTGDVVQVGKGINLQSGFLCKNNWEVSGRFTNTTLDRVITGKAPENQYTLGISKYIAGHNLKVQSDISYLDLVGVNNQLMVRMQFDIHF
;
A
#
# COMPACT_ATOMS: atom_id res chain seq x y z
N MET A 1 -6.89 -4.94 41.75
CA MET A 1 -7.59 -5.09 40.46
C MET A 1 -9.08 -5.17 40.77
N ASN A 2 -9.84 -4.16 40.39
CA ASN A 2 -11.22 -3.99 40.85
C ASN A 2 -12.15 -5.01 40.17
N THR A 3 -12.78 -5.86 40.95
CA THR A 3 -13.81 -6.84 40.56
C THR A 3 -14.95 -6.26 39.71
N LYS A 4 -15.20 -4.97 39.81
CA LYS A 4 -16.22 -4.24 39.00
C LYS A 4 -15.80 -4.12 37.50
N SER A 5 -14.53 -3.99 37.19
CA SER A 5 -14.04 -3.89 35.78
C SER A 5 -14.11 -5.22 35.06
N THR A 6 -13.89 -6.33 35.77
CA THR A 6 -13.97 -7.69 35.19
C THR A 6 -15.40 -8.08 34.85
N LEU A 7 -16.36 -7.61 35.66
CA LEU A 7 -17.79 -7.86 35.44
C LEU A 7 -18.34 -7.07 34.25
N VAL A 8 -17.87 -5.85 34.02
CA VAL A 8 -18.27 -5.02 32.85
C VAL A 8 -17.76 -5.58 31.55
N VAL A 9 -16.52 -6.07 31.51
CA VAL A 9 -15.95 -6.70 30.32
C VAL A 9 -16.61 -8.05 30.01
N GLY A 10 -16.91 -8.85 31.03
CA GLY A 10 -17.67 -10.09 30.90
C GLY A 10 -19.10 -9.88 30.41
N PHE A 11 -19.76 -8.82 30.84
CA PHE A 11 -21.13 -8.45 30.46
C PHE A 11 -21.17 -7.92 29.00
N LEU A 12 -20.19 -7.13 28.59
CA LEU A 12 -20.05 -6.68 27.17
C LEU A 12 -19.79 -7.83 26.21
N LEU A 13 -18.99 -8.82 26.60
CA LEU A 13 -18.74 -10.00 25.77
C LEU A 13 -19.96 -10.94 25.68
N SER A 14 -20.74 -11.06 26.75
CA SER A 14 -21.97 -11.87 26.75
C SER A 14 -23.12 -11.21 25.99
N CYS A 15 -23.20 -9.88 25.94
CA CYS A 15 -24.19 -9.15 25.14
C CYS A 15 -23.94 -9.27 23.63
N LEU A 16 -22.68 -9.42 23.18
CA LEU A 16 -22.36 -9.63 21.76
C LEU A 16 -22.82 -11.00 21.24
N SER A 17 -22.91 -12.01 22.10
CA SER A 17 -23.36 -13.33 21.72
C SER A 17 -24.89 -13.46 21.58
N ALA A 18 -25.66 -12.51 22.08
CA ALA A 18 -27.13 -12.56 22.07
C ALA A 18 -27.79 -12.08 20.76
N PHE A 19 -27.07 -11.35 19.89
CA PHE A 19 -27.66 -10.66 18.74
C PHE A 19 -27.04 -10.97 17.37
N ALA A 20 -26.04 -11.87 17.29
CA ALA A 20 -25.42 -12.22 16.02
C ALA A 20 -25.16 -13.72 15.94
N GLN A 21 -25.48 -14.32 14.80
CA GLN A 21 -25.11 -15.68 14.49
C GLN A 21 -23.63 -15.73 14.10
N GLN A 22 -22.82 -16.46 14.85
CA GLN A 22 -21.41 -16.69 14.52
C GLN A 22 -21.30 -17.84 13.52
N SER A 23 -20.70 -17.55 12.36
CA SER A 23 -20.32 -18.60 11.39
C SER A 23 -19.03 -19.30 11.83
N PRO A 24 -18.81 -20.58 11.48
CA PRO A 24 -17.57 -21.28 11.78
C PRO A 24 -16.34 -20.51 11.33
N ALA A 25 -15.35 -20.36 12.19
CA ALA A 25 -14.09 -19.70 11.88
C ALA A 25 -13.12 -20.70 11.24
N TYR A 26 -12.59 -20.36 10.06
CA TYR A 26 -11.55 -21.12 9.38
C TYR A 26 -10.29 -20.26 9.27
N PHE A 27 -9.10 -20.88 9.36
CA PHE A 27 -7.83 -20.17 9.22
C PHE A 27 -7.79 -19.33 7.93
N GLY A 28 -7.47 -18.05 8.05
CA GLY A 28 -7.43 -17.09 6.95
C GLY A 28 -8.78 -16.58 6.45
N LYS A 29 -9.86 -16.89 7.18
CA LYS A 29 -11.20 -16.40 6.83
C LYS A 29 -11.78 -15.40 7.83
N GLY A 30 -10.96 -14.95 8.79
CA GLY A 30 -11.32 -14.08 9.89
C GLY A 30 -11.36 -14.81 11.23
N LEU A 31 -11.10 -14.08 12.31
CA LEU A 31 -11.23 -14.58 13.67
C LEU A 31 -12.70 -14.77 14.04
N PHE A 32 -13.53 -13.80 13.64
CA PHE A 32 -14.97 -13.81 13.86
C PHE A 32 -15.70 -13.40 12.60
N ASN A 33 -16.77 -14.11 12.27
CA ASN A 33 -17.69 -13.76 11.20
C ASN A 33 -19.08 -13.67 11.81
N LEU A 34 -19.62 -12.47 11.92
CA LEU A 34 -20.91 -12.16 12.52
C LEU A 34 -21.91 -11.81 11.43
N VAL A 35 -23.13 -12.28 11.60
CA VAL A 35 -24.27 -11.94 10.73
C VAL A 35 -25.40 -11.47 11.64
N GLY A 36 -26.00 -10.32 11.34
CA GLY A 36 -27.18 -9.85 12.07
C GLY A 36 -28.33 -10.84 11.95
N GLN A 37 -29.15 -10.95 12.97
CA GLN A 37 -30.31 -11.88 12.99
C GLN A 37 -31.27 -11.64 11.83
N ASP A 38 -31.45 -10.38 11.44
CA ASP A 38 -32.23 -9.95 10.29
C ASP A 38 -31.48 -10.03 8.95
N SER A 39 -30.21 -10.48 8.96
CA SER A 39 -29.32 -10.55 7.79
C SER A 39 -29.07 -9.20 7.11
N THR A 40 -29.38 -8.07 7.74
CA THR A 40 -29.16 -6.74 7.19
C THR A 40 -27.73 -6.25 7.32
N TRP A 41 -26.87 -6.91 8.09
CA TRP A 41 -25.48 -6.56 8.23
C TRP A 41 -24.59 -7.79 8.45
N THR A 42 -23.33 -7.66 8.08
CA THR A 42 -22.28 -8.62 8.42
C THR A 42 -21.04 -7.90 8.94
N MET A 43 -20.27 -8.57 9.81
CA MET A 43 -18.98 -8.12 10.25
C MET A 43 -17.99 -9.28 10.28
N LYS A 44 -16.91 -9.14 9.54
CA LYS A 44 -15.74 -10.00 9.63
C LYS A 44 -14.65 -9.28 10.40
N ILE A 45 -14.12 -9.90 11.44
CA ILE A 45 -12.97 -9.42 12.20
C ILE A 45 -11.76 -10.28 11.81
N ALA A 46 -10.70 -9.65 11.35
CA ALA A 46 -9.45 -10.31 10.95
C ALA A 46 -8.25 -9.63 11.58
N MET A 47 -7.24 -10.42 11.90
CA MET A 47 -5.98 -9.94 12.47
C MET A 47 -4.80 -10.38 11.60
N ARG A 48 -3.77 -9.56 11.55
CA ARG A 48 -2.52 -9.88 10.86
C ARG A 48 -1.34 -9.46 11.71
N THR A 49 -0.35 -10.34 11.81
CA THR A 49 0.95 -10.03 12.40
C THR A 49 2.05 -10.41 11.41
N GLN A 50 3.04 -9.53 11.30
CA GLN A 50 4.21 -9.70 10.47
C GLN A 50 5.45 -9.31 11.28
N THR A 51 6.32 -10.29 11.53
CA THR A 51 7.61 -10.10 12.18
C THR A 51 8.70 -10.08 11.13
N LEU A 52 9.74 -9.28 11.34
CA LEU A 52 10.85 -9.10 10.42
C LEU A 52 12.17 -9.11 11.19
N ALA A 53 13.09 -9.96 10.75
CA ALA A 53 14.50 -9.87 11.04
C ALA A 53 15.20 -9.22 9.85
N ILE A 54 16.10 -8.29 10.11
CA ILE A 54 16.89 -7.58 9.10
C ILE A 54 18.33 -7.46 9.58
N SER A 55 19.27 -7.72 8.68
CA SER A 55 20.70 -7.46 8.86
C SER A 55 21.18 -6.67 7.67
N GLU A 56 21.83 -5.53 7.93
CA GLU A 56 22.30 -4.58 6.93
C GLU A 56 23.79 -4.34 7.12
N TRP A 57 24.53 -4.25 6.02
CA TRP A 57 25.94 -3.93 5.95
C TRP A 57 26.18 -2.79 4.98
N GLU A 58 27.11 -1.95 5.28
CA GLU A 58 27.75 -1.11 4.28
C GLU A 58 28.74 -1.97 3.47
N SER A 59 28.80 -1.73 2.17
CA SER A 59 29.73 -2.41 1.26
C SER A 59 30.58 -1.38 0.54
N ASN A 60 31.89 -1.46 0.72
CA ASN A 60 32.87 -0.63 0.04
C ASN A 60 33.86 -1.55 -0.68
N ASP A 61 33.93 -1.48 -2.02
CA ASP A 61 34.78 -2.31 -2.90
C ASP A 61 34.70 -3.83 -2.59
N GLY A 62 33.56 -4.30 -2.09
CA GLY A 62 33.30 -5.71 -1.74
C GLY A 62 33.53 -6.06 -0.28
N ASP A 63 34.18 -5.21 0.49
CA ASP A 63 34.30 -5.39 1.93
C ASP A 63 33.00 -5.00 2.64
N LEU A 64 32.57 -5.83 3.58
CA LEU A 64 31.37 -5.62 4.38
C LEU A 64 31.74 -5.06 5.76
N ALA A 65 31.16 -3.93 6.12
CA ALA A 65 31.40 -3.24 7.38
C ALA A 65 30.07 -2.81 8.03
N ASN A 66 30.13 -2.32 9.24
CA ASN A 66 29.03 -1.67 9.96
C ASN A 66 27.74 -2.50 10.00
N LEU A 67 27.85 -3.78 10.42
CA LEU A 67 26.69 -4.65 10.58
C LEU A 67 25.69 -4.06 11.58
N GLU A 68 24.47 -3.83 11.10
CA GLU A 68 23.30 -3.54 11.93
C GLU A 68 22.30 -4.70 11.83
N SER A 69 21.85 -5.21 12.97
CA SER A 69 20.83 -6.27 13.04
C SER A 69 19.67 -5.87 13.91
N ASN A 70 18.45 -6.04 13.39
CA ASN A 70 17.23 -5.62 14.06
C ASN A 70 16.13 -6.68 13.93
N PHE A 71 15.34 -6.83 15.01
CA PHE A 71 14.11 -7.62 15.02
C PHE A 71 12.96 -6.71 15.42
N PHE A 72 11.86 -6.73 14.67
CA PHE A 72 10.72 -5.90 14.99
C PHE A 72 9.39 -6.40 14.42
N ILE A 73 8.31 -5.92 14.98
CA ILE A 73 6.97 -6.12 14.43
C ILE A 73 6.82 -5.19 13.23
N ARG A 74 6.94 -5.75 12.03
CA ARG A 74 6.82 -4.98 10.78
C ARG A 74 5.41 -4.44 10.57
N ARG A 75 4.40 -5.26 10.90
CA ARG A 75 2.97 -4.91 10.86
C ARG A 75 2.21 -5.70 11.91
N ALA A 76 1.33 -5.01 12.61
CA ALA A 76 0.26 -5.61 13.41
C ALA A 76 -1.02 -4.88 13.03
N ARG A 77 -2.05 -5.59 12.58
CA ARG A 77 -3.25 -4.96 12.04
C ARG A 77 -4.50 -5.67 12.47
N LEU A 78 -5.52 -4.87 12.77
CA LEU A 78 -6.87 -5.33 13.04
C LEU A 78 -7.79 -4.76 11.96
N LYS A 79 -8.63 -5.62 11.39
CA LYS A 79 -9.48 -5.28 10.27
C LYS A 79 -10.91 -5.71 10.54
N PHE A 80 -11.84 -4.81 10.23
CA PHE A 80 -13.28 -5.03 10.25
C PHE A 80 -13.80 -4.78 8.84
N ASP A 81 -14.50 -5.72 8.24
CA ASP A 81 -15.15 -5.54 6.95
C ASP A 81 -16.45 -6.32 6.85
N GLY A 82 -17.38 -5.78 6.08
CA GLY A 82 -18.70 -6.38 5.92
C GLY A 82 -19.61 -5.50 5.05
N PHE A 83 -20.90 -5.71 5.20
CA PHE A 83 -21.91 -4.83 4.64
C PHE A 83 -22.88 -4.36 5.75
N ALA A 84 -23.55 -3.24 5.52
CA ALA A 84 -24.58 -2.68 6.37
C ALA A 84 -25.83 -2.39 5.55
N PHE A 85 -27.00 -2.76 6.08
CA PHE A 85 -28.32 -2.62 5.49
C PHE A 85 -28.52 -3.47 4.23
N SER A 86 -27.55 -3.51 3.30
CA SER A 86 -27.61 -4.24 2.04
C SER A 86 -26.21 -4.64 1.58
N PRO A 87 -26.01 -5.79 0.90
CA PRO A 87 -24.74 -6.17 0.27
C PRO A 87 -24.18 -5.16 -0.74
N ARG A 88 -24.99 -4.19 -1.16
CA ARG A 88 -24.55 -3.06 -2.00
C ARG A 88 -23.80 -1.99 -1.22
N LEU A 89 -24.01 -1.89 0.12
CA LEU A 89 -23.33 -0.93 1.00
C LEU A 89 -22.33 -1.66 1.87
N LYS A 90 -21.07 -1.70 1.44
CA LYS A 90 -19.96 -2.35 2.14
C LYS A 90 -19.15 -1.33 2.91
N TYR A 91 -18.52 -1.78 3.99
CA TYR A 91 -17.59 -0.97 4.75
C TYR A 91 -16.28 -1.72 5.01
N LYS A 92 -15.22 -0.96 5.30
CA LYS A 92 -13.95 -1.48 5.77
C LYS A 92 -13.32 -0.49 6.74
N ILE A 93 -12.91 -1.01 7.89
CA ILE A 93 -12.05 -0.31 8.84
C ILE A 93 -10.80 -1.17 9.02
N GLU A 94 -9.60 -0.57 8.92
CA GLU A 94 -8.33 -1.24 9.17
C GLU A 94 -7.48 -0.38 10.08
N LEU A 95 -7.08 -0.92 11.22
CA LEU A 95 -6.21 -0.27 12.19
C LEU A 95 -4.80 -0.83 12.10
N GLY A 96 -3.80 0.05 12.13
CA GLY A 96 -2.41 -0.30 12.27
C GLY A 96 -1.98 -0.14 13.72
N LEU A 97 -1.36 -1.14 14.30
CA LEU A 97 -0.98 -1.21 15.70
C LEU A 97 0.54 -1.29 15.91
N SER A 98 1.32 -1.47 14.83
CA SER A 98 2.78 -1.46 14.91
C SER A 98 3.31 -0.02 14.89
N ASN A 99 4.48 0.22 15.48
CA ASN A 99 5.12 1.53 15.51
C ASN A 99 5.24 2.16 14.12
N ARG A 100 5.53 1.35 13.09
CA ARG A 100 5.63 1.84 11.70
C ARG A 100 4.27 2.24 11.09
N ASP A 101 3.18 1.62 11.54
CA ASP A 101 1.84 1.98 11.06
C ASP A 101 1.28 3.21 11.79
N ILE A 102 1.63 3.43 13.08
CA ILE A 102 1.09 4.50 13.93
C ILE A 102 1.96 5.76 14.01
N SER A 103 3.18 5.72 13.48
CA SER A 103 4.13 6.84 13.52
C SER A 103 3.62 8.09 12.81
N GLY A 104 4.21 9.23 13.14
CA GLY A 104 3.98 10.52 12.49
C GLY A 104 2.85 11.33 13.14
N ALA A 105 2.67 11.19 14.47
CA ALA A 105 1.89 12.14 15.25
C ALA A 105 2.54 13.53 15.17
N ASN A 106 1.75 14.54 14.84
CA ASN A 106 2.18 15.94 14.75
C ASN A 106 0.97 16.87 14.96
N GLU A 107 1.15 18.16 14.84
CA GLU A 107 0.10 19.16 14.96
C GLU A 107 -1.09 18.92 14.01
N PHE A 108 -0.81 18.49 12.76
CA PHE A 108 -1.86 18.23 11.74
C PHE A 108 -2.67 16.95 12.01
N THR A 109 -2.24 16.12 12.96
CA THR A 109 -2.99 14.95 13.42
C THR A 109 -3.51 15.16 14.86
N SER A 110 -3.57 16.41 15.32
CA SER A 110 -3.88 16.77 16.71
C SER A 110 -3.05 15.95 17.72
N HIS A 111 -1.77 15.75 17.41
CA HIS A 111 -0.81 14.94 18.17
C HIS A 111 -1.25 13.49 18.44
N SER A 112 -2.27 13.02 17.73
CA SER A 112 -2.75 11.63 17.85
C SER A 112 -1.96 10.69 16.91
N PRO A 113 -1.67 9.46 17.34
CA PRO A 113 -1.07 8.45 16.46
C PRO A 113 -1.94 8.16 15.25
N ARG A 114 -1.33 7.99 14.08
CA ARG A 114 -2.02 7.73 12.81
C ARG A 114 -2.41 6.25 12.64
N TYR A 115 -3.17 5.70 13.56
CA TYR A 115 -3.50 4.27 13.58
C TYR A 115 -4.60 3.85 12.59
N ILE A 116 -5.47 4.75 12.13
CA ILE A 116 -6.46 4.42 11.11
C ILE A 116 -5.76 4.30 9.76
N LEU A 117 -5.75 3.11 9.19
CA LEU A 117 -5.26 2.87 7.83
C LEU A 117 -6.38 3.07 6.80
N ASP A 118 -7.47 2.34 6.95
CA ASP A 118 -8.65 2.49 6.11
C ASP A 118 -9.88 2.71 7.00
N ALA A 119 -10.73 3.64 6.61
CA ALA A 119 -12.08 3.85 7.13
C ALA A 119 -12.92 4.31 5.94
N VAL A 120 -13.58 3.36 5.24
CA VAL A 120 -14.21 3.61 3.95
C VAL A 120 -15.52 2.86 3.81
N VAL A 121 -16.53 3.58 3.33
CA VAL A 121 -17.81 3.04 2.88
C VAL A 121 -17.77 2.91 1.35
N LYS A 122 -18.36 1.85 0.82
CA LYS A 122 -18.37 1.48 -0.59
C LYS A 122 -19.79 1.18 -1.01
N TRP A 123 -20.36 2.07 -1.76
CA TRP A 123 -21.75 1.98 -2.21
C TRP A 123 -21.82 1.63 -3.68
N ASN A 124 -22.31 0.41 -3.99
CA ASN A 124 -22.70 0.05 -5.34
C ASN A 124 -24.09 0.64 -5.61
N PHE A 125 -24.14 1.84 -6.17
CA PHE A 125 -25.38 2.58 -6.39
C PHE A 125 -26.07 2.22 -7.71
N HIS A 126 -25.31 1.74 -8.71
CA HIS A 126 -25.85 1.37 -9.99
C HIS A 126 -24.95 0.35 -10.70
N GLU A 127 -25.47 -0.82 -11.06
CA GLU A 127 -24.76 -1.87 -11.82
C GLU A 127 -23.28 -2.03 -11.47
N ASN A 128 -22.40 -1.58 -12.37
CA ASN A 128 -20.94 -1.66 -12.25
C ASN A 128 -20.30 -0.40 -11.64
N PHE A 129 -21.13 0.58 -11.21
CA PHE A 129 -20.66 1.80 -10.57
C PHE A 129 -20.63 1.66 -9.05
N VAL A 130 -19.47 1.95 -8.47
CA VAL A 130 -19.26 1.89 -7.02
C VAL A 130 -18.65 3.21 -6.55
N LEU A 131 -19.31 3.88 -5.65
CA LEU A 131 -18.80 5.07 -4.96
C LEU A 131 -18.15 4.65 -3.65
N TRP A 132 -16.90 5.07 -3.44
CA TRP A 132 -16.19 4.93 -2.18
C TRP A 132 -16.08 6.29 -1.51
N PHE A 133 -16.36 6.37 -0.22
CA PHE A 133 -16.23 7.58 0.58
C PHE A 133 -15.48 7.27 1.86
N GLY A 134 -14.45 8.05 2.19
CA GLY A 134 -13.63 7.90 3.40
C GLY A 134 -12.16 7.76 3.10
N GLN A 135 -11.39 7.35 4.10
CA GLN A 135 -9.95 7.18 4.02
C GLN A 135 -9.58 5.80 3.48
N THR A 136 -8.85 5.76 2.39
CA THR A 136 -8.35 4.51 1.81
C THR A 136 -7.19 4.78 0.84
N LYS A 137 -6.59 3.73 0.28
CA LYS A 137 -5.54 3.85 -0.73
C LYS A 137 -6.06 4.54 -1.99
N LEU A 138 -5.29 5.51 -2.47
CA LEU A 138 -5.49 6.10 -3.79
C LEU A 138 -5.13 5.10 -4.89
N PRO A 139 -5.70 5.23 -6.09
CA PRO A 139 -5.45 4.33 -7.23
C PRO A 139 -4.11 4.66 -7.94
N GLY A 140 -3.00 4.60 -7.18
CA GLY A 140 -1.64 4.85 -7.68
C GLY A 140 -1.00 3.63 -8.33
N ASN A 141 0.31 3.43 -8.08
CA ASN A 141 1.10 2.35 -8.65
C ASN A 141 0.63 0.94 -8.20
N ARG A 142 0.88 -0.05 -9.04
CA ARG A 142 0.45 -1.46 -8.83
C ARG A 142 0.90 -2.02 -7.50
N GLU A 143 2.16 -1.90 -7.18
CA GLU A 143 2.71 -2.46 -5.95
C GLU A 143 2.09 -1.83 -4.69
N ARG A 144 1.64 -0.56 -4.79
CA ARG A 144 0.95 0.11 -3.68
C ARG A 144 -0.49 -0.34 -3.51
N VAL A 145 -1.24 -0.49 -4.61
CA VAL A 145 -2.63 -0.97 -4.54
C VAL A 145 -2.69 -2.44 -4.11
N ILE A 146 -1.68 -3.26 -4.44
CA ILE A 146 -1.52 -4.59 -3.86
C ILE A 146 -1.40 -4.48 -2.34
N SER A 147 -2.16 -5.32 -1.62
CA SER A 147 -2.03 -5.40 -0.16
C SER A 147 -0.64 -5.85 0.24
N SER A 148 -0.09 -5.26 1.31
CA SER A 148 1.18 -5.75 1.86
C SER A 148 1.17 -7.22 2.32
N ALA A 149 -0.01 -7.80 2.55
CA ALA A 149 -0.17 -9.24 2.79
C ALA A 149 0.12 -10.09 1.53
N ASN A 150 -0.08 -9.51 0.35
CA ASN A 150 -0.02 -10.21 -0.94
C ASN A 150 1.26 -9.90 -1.73
N LEU A 151 2.26 -9.30 -1.11
CA LEU A 151 3.54 -9.04 -1.75
C LEU A 151 4.29 -10.35 -2.02
N GLN A 152 5.04 -10.37 -3.12
CA GLN A 152 5.92 -11.45 -3.52
C GLN A 152 7.28 -11.37 -2.81
N GLN A 153 7.82 -10.17 -2.64
CA GLN A 153 9.04 -9.89 -1.89
C GLN A 153 8.73 -9.48 -0.44
N VAL A 154 9.72 -9.49 0.43
CA VAL A 154 9.58 -9.09 1.84
C VAL A 154 9.04 -7.67 1.96
N ASP A 155 9.52 -6.74 1.13
CA ASP A 155 9.03 -5.37 1.12
C ASP A 155 8.85 -4.85 -0.32
N ARG A 156 8.27 -3.66 -0.45
CA ARG A 156 8.06 -2.99 -1.73
C ARG A 156 9.35 -2.42 -2.30
N SER A 157 9.34 -2.18 -3.61
CA SER A 157 10.45 -1.61 -4.39
C SER A 157 10.83 -0.19 -3.97
N LEU A 158 12.00 0.27 -4.42
CA LEU A 158 12.40 1.67 -4.29
C LEU A 158 11.47 2.60 -5.08
N VAL A 159 10.92 2.18 -6.23
CA VAL A 159 9.91 2.96 -6.96
C VAL A 159 8.73 3.28 -6.05
N ASN A 160 8.19 2.27 -5.36
CA ASN A 160 7.14 2.51 -4.39
C ASN A 160 7.63 3.38 -3.21
N LYS A 161 8.87 3.22 -2.73
CA LYS A 161 9.44 4.04 -1.64
C LYS A 161 9.52 5.52 -2.03
N ARG A 162 9.88 5.84 -3.28
CA ARG A 162 10.14 7.21 -3.75
C ARG A 162 8.91 7.89 -4.32
N PHE A 163 8.09 7.19 -5.11
CA PHE A 163 7.06 7.80 -5.96
C PHE A 163 5.62 7.49 -5.54
N ASN A 164 5.37 6.50 -4.67
CA ASN A 164 4.00 6.13 -4.33
C ASN A 164 3.17 7.32 -3.85
N ILE A 165 1.88 7.24 -4.16
CA ILE A 165 0.82 7.92 -3.45
C ILE A 165 0.14 6.88 -2.56
N ASP A 166 -0.23 7.26 -1.33
CA ASP A 166 -0.80 6.29 -0.38
C ASP A 166 -2.27 6.62 -0.07
N ARG A 167 -2.65 6.33 1.12
CA ARG A 167 -3.99 6.56 1.65
C ARG A 167 -4.24 8.03 1.86
N ASP A 168 -5.46 8.43 1.52
CA ASP A 168 -5.96 9.76 1.79
C ASP A 168 -7.46 9.71 2.07
N LEU A 169 -8.02 10.77 2.62
CA LEU A 169 -9.44 10.97 2.84
C LEU A 169 -10.08 11.60 1.60
N GLY A 170 -11.14 11.02 1.10
CA GLY A 170 -11.80 11.55 -0.10
C GLY A 170 -12.87 10.62 -0.67
N VAL A 171 -13.13 10.83 -1.95
CA VAL A 171 -14.14 10.11 -2.73
C VAL A 171 -13.46 9.39 -3.89
N GLN A 172 -13.89 8.17 -4.21
CA GLN A 172 -13.47 7.46 -5.42
C GLN A 172 -14.69 6.93 -6.16
N LEU A 173 -14.82 7.27 -7.43
CA LEU A 173 -15.75 6.63 -8.34
C LEU A 173 -15.04 5.49 -9.07
N ARG A 174 -15.63 4.31 -9.04
CA ARG A 174 -15.10 3.11 -9.69
C ARG A 174 -16.14 2.53 -10.61
N HIS A 175 -15.71 2.25 -11.82
CA HIS A 175 -16.52 1.63 -12.85
C HIS A 175 -15.75 0.53 -13.55
N HIS A 176 -16.48 -0.41 -14.16
CA HIS A 176 -15.87 -1.41 -15.02
C HIS A 176 -16.86 -1.85 -16.09
N PHE A 177 -16.32 -2.22 -17.25
CA PHE A 177 -17.10 -2.73 -18.37
C PHE A 177 -16.26 -3.69 -19.20
N TYR A 178 -16.92 -4.45 -20.06
CA TYR A 178 -16.29 -5.37 -20.98
C TYR A 178 -16.33 -4.82 -22.40
N LEU A 179 -15.16 -4.69 -23.05
CA LEU A 179 -15.05 -4.37 -24.49
C LEU A 179 -15.34 -5.60 -25.38
N SER A 180 -15.11 -6.79 -24.85
CA SER A 180 -15.45 -8.08 -25.46
C SER A 180 -15.67 -9.10 -24.34
N GLU A 181 -16.07 -10.35 -24.66
CA GLU A 181 -16.31 -11.41 -23.67
C GLU A 181 -15.20 -11.57 -22.62
N LYS A 182 -13.96 -11.23 -22.98
CA LYS A 182 -12.79 -11.40 -22.09
C LYS A 182 -12.10 -10.09 -21.73
N PHE A 183 -12.22 -9.06 -22.55
CA PHE A 183 -11.48 -7.82 -22.34
C PHE A 183 -12.21 -6.93 -21.32
N LEU A 184 -11.77 -6.98 -20.09
CA LEU A 184 -12.26 -6.12 -19.01
C LEU A 184 -11.48 -4.81 -18.95
N VAL A 185 -12.19 -3.70 -18.85
CA VAL A 185 -11.66 -2.37 -18.53
C VAL A 185 -12.19 -1.95 -17.17
N ARG A 186 -11.32 -1.38 -16.33
CA ARG A 186 -11.68 -0.75 -15.07
C ARG A 186 -11.23 0.69 -15.06
N GLU A 187 -12.10 1.56 -14.62
CA GLU A 187 -11.86 2.99 -14.49
C GLU A 187 -12.02 3.41 -13.04
N ILE A 188 -11.10 4.20 -12.55
CA ILE A 188 -11.11 4.69 -11.17
C ILE A 188 -10.73 6.16 -11.20
N PHE A 189 -11.60 6.99 -10.66
CA PHE A 189 -11.32 8.40 -10.41
C PHE A 189 -11.38 8.66 -8.90
N SER A 190 -10.47 9.45 -8.38
CA SER A 190 -10.40 9.84 -6.98
C SER A 190 -10.20 11.33 -6.84
N MET A 191 -10.93 11.94 -5.92
CA MET A 191 -10.67 13.28 -5.40
C MET A 191 -10.42 13.14 -3.89
N SER A 192 -9.29 13.62 -3.41
CA SER A 192 -8.88 13.49 -2.01
C SER A 192 -8.25 14.77 -1.47
N GLN A 193 -7.99 14.79 -0.17
CA GLN A 193 -7.55 15.98 0.54
C GLN A 193 -6.16 16.47 0.10
N GLY A 194 -5.20 15.56 -0.13
CA GLY A 194 -3.87 15.89 -0.66
C GLY A 194 -2.73 15.79 0.37
N GLU A 195 -3.03 15.70 1.66
CA GLU A 195 -2.04 15.65 2.74
C GLU A 195 -1.85 14.26 3.35
N GLY A 196 -2.61 13.27 2.88
CA GLY A 196 -2.53 11.90 3.34
C GLY A 196 -3.46 11.60 4.53
N ARG A 197 -3.22 10.50 5.20
CA ARG A 197 -4.15 9.92 6.18
C ARG A 197 -4.14 10.64 7.54
N ASN A 198 -5.31 10.60 8.21
CA ASN A 198 -5.53 11.03 9.60
C ASN A 198 -5.23 12.52 9.82
N ILE A 199 -5.40 13.35 8.82
CA ILE A 199 -5.26 14.79 8.93
C ILE A 199 -6.55 15.37 9.51
N THR A 200 -6.42 16.26 10.49
CA THR A 200 -7.54 16.87 11.22
C THR A 200 -7.63 18.39 11.02
N SER A 201 -6.60 18.99 10.42
CA SER A 201 -6.48 20.45 10.29
C SER A 201 -7.13 21.01 9.00
N GLY A 202 -8.01 20.27 8.36
CA GLY A 202 -8.60 20.66 7.09
C GLY A 202 -7.66 20.42 5.89
N ASN A 203 -8.00 21.00 4.75
CA ASN A 203 -7.17 21.01 3.57
C ASN A 203 -6.18 22.18 3.68
N LEU A 204 -4.88 21.91 3.75
CA LEU A 204 -3.82 22.91 3.91
C LEU A 204 -3.33 23.47 2.60
N GLY A 205 -3.56 22.75 1.50
CA GLY A 205 -3.23 23.18 0.14
C GLY A 205 -4.46 23.05 -0.76
N GLY A 206 -4.31 22.38 -1.92
CA GLY A 206 -5.41 22.04 -2.81
C GLY A 206 -5.82 20.58 -2.71
N HIS A 207 -6.76 20.17 -3.53
CA HIS A 207 -7.17 18.77 -3.59
C HIS A 207 -6.28 17.96 -4.53
N GLN A 208 -6.18 16.67 -4.23
CA GLN A 208 -5.49 15.69 -5.06
C GLN A 208 -6.49 14.92 -5.94
N TYR A 209 -6.19 14.85 -7.22
CA TYR A 209 -6.99 14.16 -8.23
C TYR A 209 -6.20 13.01 -8.82
N THR A 210 -6.73 11.79 -8.75
CA THR A 210 -6.06 10.62 -9.29
C THR A 210 -6.98 9.85 -10.23
N GLY A 211 -6.57 9.68 -11.48
CA GLY A 211 -7.23 8.81 -12.46
C GLY A 211 -6.45 7.54 -12.70
N ARG A 212 -7.12 6.38 -12.78
CA ARG A 212 -6.51 5.09 -13.14
C ARG A 212 -7.39 4.31 -14.09
N VAL A 213 -6.78 3.79 -15.16
CA VAL A 213 -7.40 2.82 -16.06
C VAL A 213 -6.63 1.50 -15.96
N GLU A 214 -7.33 0.38 -15.85
CA GLU A 214 -6.77 -0.96 -15.88
C GLU A 214 -7.38 -1.75 -17.03
N LEU A 215 -6.53 -2.33 -17.88
CA LEU A 215 -6.87 -3.15 -19.03
C LEU A 215 -6.53 -4.61 -18.73
N LEU A 216 -7.50 -5.51 -18.85
CA LEU A 216 -7.34 -6.95 -18.69
C LEU A 216 -7.72 -7.65 -20.00
N PRO A 217 -6.88 -7.63 -21.04
CA PRO A 217 -7.23 -8.12 -22.38
C PRO A 217 -7.42 -9.64 -22.45
N MET A 218 -6.83 -10.38 -21.50
CA MET A 218 -6.93 -11.84 -21.40
C MET A 218 -7.95 -12.31 -20.37
N GLY A 219 -8.82 -11.41 -19.90
CA GLY A 219 -9.83 -11.66 -18.88
C GLY A 219 -9.32 -11.55 -17.45
N THR A 220 -10.23 -11.76 -16.52
CA THR A 220 -9.95 -11.66 -15.08
C THR A 220 -9.02 -12.76 -14.61
N PHE A 221 -8.22 -12.44 -13.58
CA PHE A 221 -7.37 -13.40 -12.88
C PHE A 221 -8.18 -14.17 -11.84
N ALA A 222 -7.84 -15.43 -11.61
CA ALA A 222 -8.43 -16.24 -10.57
C ALA A 222 -8.21 -15.59 -9.18
N SER A 223 -9.29 -15.49 -8.39
CA SER A 223 -9.25 -14.97 -7.02
C SER A 223 -8.62 -13.57 -6.91
N LYS A 224 -8.88 -12.68 -7.88
CA LYS A 224 -8.31 -11.33 -7.97
C LYS A 224 -6.77 -11.36 -7.95
N GLY A 225 -6.18 -12.26 -8.73
CA GLY A 225 -4.73 -12.45 -8.84
C GLY A 225 -3.98 -11.23 -9.34
N ASP A 226 -4.64 -10.33 -10.05
CA ASP A 226 -4.14 -9.02 -10.50
C ASP A 226 -3.79 -8.06 -9.33
N TYR A 227 -4.29 -8.34 -8.12
CA TYR A 227 -3.93 -7.62 -6.88
C TYR A 227 -3.11 -8.49 -5.90
N LYS A 228 -2.33 -9.42 -6.44
CA LYS A 228 -1.41 -10.29 -5.67
C LYS A 228 -0.08 -10.39 -6.43
N GLY A 229 1.04 -10.48 -5.73
CA GLY A 229 2.35 -10.59 -6.36
C GLY A 229 2.51 -11.94 -7.07
N SER A 230 2.54 -13.02 -6.32
CA SER A 230 2.79 -14.39 -6.82
C SER A 230 1.61 -14.99 -7.55
N ASP A 231 1.87 -15.94 -8.44
CA ASP A 231 0.83 -16.73 -9.12
C ASP A 231 0.42 -17.97 -8.30
N LEU A 232 -0.14 -17.75 -7.09
CA LEU A 232 -0.58 -18.85 -6.21
C LEU A 232 -1.70 -19.72 -6.80
N LYS A 233 -2.43 -19.20 -7.78
CA LYS A 233 -3.50 -19.96 -8.46
C LYS A 233 -3.01 -20.73 -9.67
N ARG A 234 -1.72 -20.52 -10.05
CA ARG A 234 -1.12 -21.14 -11.24
C ARG A 234 -2.02 -20.99 -12.44
N GLU A 235 -2.32 -19.74 -12.82
CA GLU A 235 -3.23 -19.40 -13.92
C GLU A 235 -3.07 -20.38 -15.09
N PRO A 236 -4.08 -21.16 -15.43
CA PRO A 236 -3.94 -22.21 -16.44
C PRO A 236 -3.81 -21.66 -17.86
N LYS A 237 -4.21 -20.40 -18.06
CA LYS A 237 -4.05 -19.63 -19.30
C LYS A 237 -3.32 -18.33 -18.98
N PRO A 238 -2.56 -17.77 -19.92
CA PRO A 238 -1.91 -16.48 -19.73
C PRO A 238 -2.90 -15.41 -19.31
N LYS A 239 -2.52 -14.58 -18.34
CA LYS A 239 -3.29 -13.43 -17.85
C LYS A 239 -2.41 -12.20 -17.83
N LEU A 240 -2.95 -11.09 -18.31
CA LEU A 240 -2.27 -9.80 -18.37
C LEU A 240 -3.18 -8.70 -17.82
N SER A 241 -2.63 -7.85 -16.99
CA SER A 241 -3.23 -6.60 -16.56
C SER A 241 -2.26 -5.47 -16.82
N ILE A 242 -2.68 -4.42 -17.49
CA ILE A 242 -1.92 -3.19 -17.72
C ILE A 242 -2.66 -2.06 -17.01
N GLY A 243 -1.94 -1.21 -16.29
CA GLY A 243 -2.50 -0.07 -15.57
C GLY A 243 -1.78 1.22 -15.93
N VAL A 244 -2.53 2.30 -16.08
CA VAL A 244 -2.00 3.65 -16.19
C VAL A 244 -2.70 4.49 -15.14
N SER A 245 -1.94 5.22 -14.33
CA SER A 245 -2.47 6.18 -13.37
C SER A 245 -1.81 7.54 -13.57
N TYR A 246 -2.62 8.58 -13.50
CA TYR A 246 -2.15 9.95 -13.44
C TYR A 246 -2.67 10.60 -12.16
N ASP A 247 -1.76 11.21 -11.44
CA ASP A 247 -2.01 11.90 -10.18
C ASP A 247 -1.64 13.37 -10.29
N HIS A 248 -2.55 14.25 -9.93
CA HIS A 248 -2.36 15.68 -9.84
C HIS A 248 -2.71 16.16 -8.43
N ASN A 249 -1.70 16.51 -7.64
CA ASN A 249 -1.90 17.14 -6.35
C ASN A 249 -1.77 18.65 -6.54
N ASN A 250 -2.91 19.33 -6.54
CA ASN A 250 -3.00 20.76 -6.73
C ASN A 250 -2.54 21.48 -5.46
N ASN A 251 -1.66 22.46 -5.58
CA ASN A 251 -1.12 23.21 -4.46
C ASN A 251 -0.64 22.30 -3.31
N ALA A 252 0.12 21.26 -3.65
CA ALA A 252 0.65 20.32 -2.67
C ALA A 252 1.57 21.02 -1.68
N VAL A 253 1.36 20.78 -0.40
CA VAL A 253 2.16 21.32 0.71
C VAL A 253 3.23 20.35 1.21
N LYS A 254 3.31 19.16 0.62
CA LYS A 254 4.29 18.13 0.97
C LYS A 254 5.22 17.81 -0.19
N ASN A 255 6.46 17.49 0.12
CA ASN A 255 7.52 17.30 -0.87
C ASN A 255 7.45 16.00 -1.68
N ARG A 256 6.46 15.13 -1.43
CA ARG A 256 6.23 13.85 -2.15
C ARG A 256 4.75 13.61 -2.44
N SER A 257 4.05 14.61 -2.99
CA SER A 257 2.58 14.61 -3.16
C SER A 257 1.89 14.51 -1.79
N ASN A 258 1.03 13.51 -1.52
CA ASN A 258 0.37 13.37 -0.22
C ASN A 258 1.25 12.72 0.87
N LEU A 259 2.52 12.54 0.63
CA LEU A 259 3.51 11.94 1.52
C LEU A 259 4.73 12.86 1.69
N GLY A 260 5.64 12.45 2.57
CA GLY A 260 6.87 13.21 2.86
C GLY A 260 6.66 14.25 3.95
N SER A 261 7.58 15.23 4.01
CA SER A 261 7.56 16.33 4.95
C SER A 261 6.75 17.50 4.40
N TYR A 262 6.17 18.28 5.29
CA TYR A 262 5.60 19.57 4.92
C TYR A 262 6.71 20.54 4.52
N MET A 263 6.47 21.34 3.51
CA MET A 263 7.35 22.43 3.06
C MET A 263 6.90 23.72 3.77
N ILE A 264 7.55 24.00 4.90
CA ILE A 264 7.14 25.08 5.82
C ILE A 264 7.80 26.39 5.39
N THR A 265 7.04 27.48 5.40
CA THR A 265 7.50 28.87 5.21
C THR A 265 7.42 29.65 6.53
N ASP A 266 7.70 30.94 6.50
CA ASP A 266 7.64 31.79 7.70
C ASP A 266 6.21 31.99 8.20
N THR A 267 5.20 31.94 7.32
CA THR A 267 3.80 32.23 7.66
C THR A 267 2.85 31.06 7.38
N GLY A 268 3.34 29.96 6.80
CA GLY A 268 2.48 28.82 6.45
C GLY A 268 3.20 27.74 5.69
N PHE A 269 2.73 27.41 4.50
CA PHE A 269 3.27 26.33 3.67
C PHE A 269 3.59 26.82 2.27
N TYR A 270 4.69 26.32 1.74
CA TYR A 270 4.96 26.43 0.31
C TYR A 270 4.04 25.48 -0.46
N GLU A 271 3.37 26.02 -1.47
CA GLU A 271 2.42 25.31 -2.30
C GLU A 271 2.92 25.16 -3.74
N THR A 272 2.88 23.96 -4.28
CA THR A 272 3.21 23.70 -5.69
C THR A 272 2.41 22.56 -6.26
N ASN A 273 2.12 22.60 -7.56
CA ASN A 273 1.46 21.50 -8.24
C ASN A 273 2.44 20.37 -8.49
N ILE A 274 2.08 19.17 -8.02
CA ILE A 274 2.87 17.96 -8.21
C ILE A 274 2.07 16.96 -9.06
N ASN A 275 2.71 16.48 -10.13
CA ASN A 275 2.13 15.46 -11.00
C ASN A 275 2.93 14.17 -10.89
N THR A 276 2.24 13.02 -10.91
CA THR A 276 2.90 11.72 -10.93
C THR A 276 2.20 10.80 -11.94
N LEU A 277 2.93 10.34 -12.94
CA LEU A 277 2.50 9.32 -13.89
C LEU A 277 2.99 7.96 -13.41
N PHE A 278 2.11 6.96 -13.41
CA PHE A 278 2.47 5.55 -13.24
C PHE A 278 2.00 4.74 -14.43
N VAL A 279 2.86 3.86 -14.93
CA VAL A 279 2.52 2.82 -15.90
C VAL A 279 2.97 1.50 -15.32
N ASP A 280 2.07 0.54 -15.26
CA ASP A 280 2.36 -0.75 -14.64
C ASP A 280 1.75 -1.93 -15.40
N GLY A 281 2.28 -3.12 -15.16
CA GLY A 281 1.71 -4.33 -15.67
C GLY A 281 1.99 -5.54 -14.78
N LEU A 282 1.14 -6.54 -14.92
CA LEU A 282 1.26 -7.82 -14.25
C LEU A 282 0.84 -8.95 -15.21
N PHE A 283 1.76 -9.88 -15.43
CA PHE A 283 1.52 -11.09 -16.21
C PHE A 283 1.62 -12.32 -15.33
N LYS A 284 0.75 -13.32 -15.54
CA LYS A 284 0.78 -14.61 -14.83
C LYS A 284 0.45 -15.77 -15.74
N TYR A 285 1.18 -16.87 -15.57
CA TYR A 285 0.93 -18.13 -16.27
C TYR A 285 1.62 -19.31 -15.60
N LYS A 286 0.89 -20.37 -15.24
CA LYS A 286 1.39 -21.66 -14.72
C LYS A 286 2.42 -21.54 -13.58
N GLY A 287 2.23 -20.60 -12.66
CA GLY A 287 3.14 -20.33 -11.54
C GLY A 287 4.21 -19.27 -11.81
N PHE A 288 4.40 -18.88 -13.06
CA PHE A 288 5.24 -17.72 -13.40
C PHE A 288 4.46 -16.43 -13.20
N SER A 289 5.13 -15.41 -12.64
CA SER A 289 4.61 -14.05 -12.50
C SER A 289 5.67 -13.04 -12.91
N LEU A 290 5.25 -11.98 -13.60
CA LEU A 290 6.09 -10.84 -13.99
C LEU A 290 5.32 -9.56 -13.71
N MET A 291 5.91 -8.65 -12.96
CA MET A 291 5.38 -7.32 -12.68
C MET A 291 6.41 -6.27 -13.08
N TRP A 292 5.94 -5.21 -13.73
CA TRP A 292 6.76 -4.04 -14.03
C TRP A 292 6.01 -2.77 -13.65
N GLU A 293 6.77 -1.75 -13.30
CA GLU A 293 6.25 -0.43 -12.97
C GLU A 293 7.22 0.65 -13.46
N TYR A 294 6.66 1.72 -13.96
CA TYR A 294 7.33 2.98 -14.25
C TYR A 294 6.65 4.09 -13.48
N ALA A 295 7.41 5.01 -12.94
CA ALA A 295 6.93 6.22 -12.30
C ALA A 295 7.70 7.44 -12.79
N ASP A 296 6.99 8.55 -12.98
CA ASP A 296 7.58 9.86 -13.33
C ASP A 296 6.86 10.94 -12.52
N ARG A 297 7.61 11.66 -11.70
CA ARG A 297 7.08 12.78 -10.89
C ARG A 297 7.70 14.08 -11.31
N THR A 298 6.85 15.07 -11.54
CA THR A 298 7.21 16.45 -11.85
C THR A 298 6.54 17.43 -10.89
N ALA A 299 7.11 18.63 -10.73
CA ALA A 299 6.50 19.71 -10.00
C ALA A 299 6.61 21.00 -10.81
N LYS A 300 5.64 21.92 -10.66
CA LYS A 300 5.62 23.21 -11.34
C LYS A 300 6.82 24.08 -10.92
N ASP A 301 7.04 24.20 -9.62
CA ASP A 301 8.25 24.75 -9.02
C ASP A 301 8.70 23.80 -7.90
N PRO A 302 9.81 23.08 -8.06
CA PRO A 302 10.25 22.10 -7.09
C PRO A 302 11.03 22.65 -5.90
N PHE A 303 11.43 23.94 -5.92
CA PHE A 303 12.20 24.58 -4.85
C PHE A 303 11.27 25.36 -3.93
N ALA A 304 11.14 24.94 -2.69
CA ALA A 304 10.33 25.65 -1.72
C ALA A 304 10.97 26.99 -1.34
N ARG A 305 10.14 28.04 -1.27
CA ARG A 305 10.55 29.41 -1.00
C ARG A 305 9.71 30.02 0.11
N HIS A 306 10.34 30.89 0.88
CA HIS A 306 9.67 31.83 1.76
C HIS A 306 8.96 32.92 0.95
N GLU A 307 8.12 33.71 1.59
CA GLU A 307 7.35 34.81 0.98
C GLU A 307 8.24 35.90 0.39
N ASN A 308 9.44 36.04 0.93
CA ASN A 308 10.48 36.99 0.42
C ASN A 308 11.26 36.43 -0.79
N GLY A 309 10.93 35.21 -1.26
CA GLY A 309 11.58 34.53 -2.38
C GLY A 309 12.83 33.72 -2.02
N ALA A 310 13.33 33.80 -0.78
CA ALA A 310 14.48 33.01 -0.34
C ALA A 310 14.13 31.51 -0.28
N LEU A 311 15.09 30.62 -0.57
CA LEU A 311 14.89 29.17 -0.48
C LEU A 311 14.76 28.72 0.97
N THR A 312 13.78 27.86 1.27
CA THR A 312 13.61 27.22 2.58
C THR A 312 14.59 26.08 2.82
N GLY A 313 15.17 25.53 1.76
CA GLY A 313 15.97 24.30 1.79
C GLY A 313 15.14 23.04 1.47
N ASP A 314 13.81 23.08 1.53
CA ASP A 314 12.96 21.98 1.12
C ASP A 314 12.82 21.92 -0.42
N VAL A 315 12.77 20.70 -0.96
CA VAL A 315 12.59 20.47 -2.38
C VAL A 315 11.61 19.33 -2.64
N VAL A 316 10.81 19.46 -3.68
CA VAL A 316 9.94 18.38 -4.15
C VAL A 316 10.79 17.26 -4.74
N GLN A 317 10.51 16.03 -4.34
CA GLN A 317 11.24 14.86 -4.84
C GLN A 317 10.72 14.44 -6.22
N VAL A 318 11.20 15.15 -7.25
CA VAL A 318 10.91 14.88 -8.66
C VAL A 318 11.89 13.89 -9.27
N GLY A 319 11.51 13.22 -10.36
CA GLY A 319 12.35 12.26 -11.07
C GLY A 319 11.58 11.03 -11.53
N LYS A 320 12.32 9.97 -11.88
CA LYS A 320 11.80 8.76 -12.52
C LYS A 320 12.23 7.50 -11.81
N GLY A 321 11.47 6.41 -12.01
CA GLY A 321 11.85 5.10 -11.50
C GLY A 321 11.25 3.96 -12.29
N ILE A 322 11.98 2.83 -12.32
CA ILE A 322 11.59 1.59 -12.97
C ILE A 322 11.71 0.46 -11.96
N ASN A 323 10.72 -0.42 -11.92
CA ASN A 323 10.73 -1.66 -11.16
C ASN A 323 10.38 -2.83 -12.08
N LEU A 324 11.21 -3.86 -12.07
CA LEU A 324 10.97 -5.12 -12.76
C LEU A 324 11.11 -6.25 -11.77
N GLN A 325 10.06 -7.06 -11.61
CA GLN A 325 10.00 -8.14 -10.63
C GLN A 325 9.41 -9.38 -11.27
N SER A 326 10.04 -10.53 -11.08
CA SER A 326 9.52 -11.81 -11.54
C SER A 326 9.64 -12.88 -10.48
N GLY A 327 8.89 -13.97 -10.61
CA GLY A 327 9.01 -15.13 -9.76
C GLY A 327 8.39 -16.38 -10.37
N PHE A 328 8.85 -17.51 -9.88
CA PHE A 328 8.33 -18.82 -10.27
C PHE A 328 7.95 -19.64 -9.04
N LEU A 329 6.68 -20.02 -8.97
CA LEU A 329 6.10 -20.82 -7.91
C LEU A 329 6.14 -22.30 -8.25
N CYS A 330 6.99 -23.06 -7.57
CA CYS A 330 7.10 -24.50 -7.67
C CYS A 330 5.83 -25.23 -7.15
N LYS A 331 5.62 -26.47 -7.56
CA LYS A 331 4.44 -27.28 -7.16
C LYS A 331 4.28 -27.43 -5.64
N ASN A 332 5.37 -27.45 -4.90
CA ASN A 332 5.43 -27.56 -3.44
C ASN A 332 5.25 -26.23 -2.70
N ASN A 333 4.81 -25.15 -3.41
CA ASN A 333 4.58 -23.80 -2.87
C ASN A 333 5.85 -23.09 -2.36
N TRP A 334 7.02 -23.47 -2.83
CA TRP A 334 8.20 -22.64 -2.80
C TRP A 334 8.22 -21.70 -4.02
N GLU A 335 8.61 -20.48 -3.83
CA GLU A 335 8.79 -19.50 -4.89
C GLU A 335 10.20 -18.93 -4.81
N VAL A 336 10.86 -18.86 -5.96
CA VAL A 336 12.06 -18.05 -6.15
C VAL A 336 11.66 -16.82 -6.95
N SER A 337 12.14 -15.66 -6.53
CA SER A 337 11.78 -14.38 -7.14
C SER A 337 12.96 -13.44 -7.20
N GLY A 338 13.01 -12.63 -8.26
CA GLY A 338 14.03 -11.60 -8.47
C GLY A 338 13.38 -10.25 -8.73
N ARG A 339 14.07 -9.17 -8.33
CA ARG A 339 13.65 -7.80 -8.58
C ARG A 339 14.84 -6.92 -8.89
N PHE A 340 14.69 -6.12 -9.94
CA PHE A 340 15.56 -4.99 -10.24
C PHE A 340 14.75 -3.70 -10.11
N THR A 341 15.31 -2.72 -9.44
CA THR A 341 14.70 -1.39 -9.30
C THR A 341 15.74 -0.32 -9.52
N ASN A 342 15.43 0.64 -10.38
CA ASN A 342 16.20 1.86 -10.53
C ASN A 342 15.33 3.05 -10.13
N THR A 343 15.89 4.01 -9.40
CA THR A 343 15.28 5.31 -9.13
C THR A 343 16.29 6.41 -9.38
N THR A 344 15.91 7.37 -10.21
CA THR A 344 16.71 8.53 -10.57
C THR A 344 15.91 9.79 -10.23
N LEU A 345 16.14 10.33 -9.05
CA LEU A 345 15.64 11.65 -8.69
C LEU A 345 16.49 12.72 -9.42
N ASP A 346 15.85 13.83 -9.76
CA ASP A 346 16.57 14.95 -10.38
C ASP A 346 17.69 15.44 -9.44
N ARG A 347 18.94 15.24 -9.85
CA ARG A 347 20.10 15.53 -9.02
C ARG A 347 20.31 17.04 -8.77
N VAL A 348 19.95 17.88 -9.74
CA VAL A 348 20.08 19.33 -9.61
C VAL A 348 19.11 19.85 -8.55
N ILE A 349 17.91 19.27 -8.47
CA ILE A 349 16.88 19.68 -7.53
C ILE A 349 17.08 19.02 -6.15
N THR A 350 17.31 17.70 -6.14
CA THR A 350 17.26 16.93 -4.90
C THR A 350 18.62 16.67 -4.27
N GLY A 351 19.71 16.90 -4.99
CA GLY A 351 21.06 16.53 -4.58
C GLY A 351 21.33 15.02 -4.51
N LYS A 352 20.33 14.18 -4.85
CA LYS A 352 20.42 12.72 -4.68
C LYS A 352 20.96 12.04 -5.92
N ALA A 353 21.85 11.07 -5.69
CA ALA A 353 22.36 10.19 -6.73
C ALA A 353 21.32 9.15 -7.13
N PRO A 354 21.44 8.55 -8.34
CA PRO A 354 20.65 7.38 -8.74
C PRO A 354 20.87 6.20 -7.79
N GLU A 355 19.80 5.42 -7.58
CA GLU A 355 19.79 4.23 -6.75
C GLU A 355 19.41 3.02 -7.61
N ASN A 356 20.25 1.97 -7.62
CA ASN A 356 19.92 0.68 -8.21
C ASN A 356 19.78 -0.35 -7.10
N GLN A 357 18.73 -1.17 -7.12
CA GLN A 357 18.55 -2.24 -6.16
C GLN A 357 18.29 -3.56 -6.87
N TYR A 358 19.08 -4.55 -6.52
CA TYR A 358 18.95 -5.93 -6.96
C TYR A 358 18.48 -6.76 -5.75
N THR A 359 17.39 -7.51 -5.90
CA THR A 359 16.86 -8.35 -4.83
C THR A 359 16.60 -9.76 -5.34
N LEU A 360 17.10 -10.75 -4.62
CA LEU A 360 16.77 -12.16 -4.82
C LEU A 360 16.01 -12.65 -3.59
N GLY A 361 14.84 -13.27 -3.80
CA GLY A 361 13.97 -13.71 -2.72
C GLY A 361 13.56 -15.17 -2.84
N ILE A 362 13.31 -15.79 -1.70
CA ILE A 362 12.72 -17.10 -1.57
C ILE A 362 11.53 -17.02 -0.61
N SER A 363 10.43 -17.64 -1.00
CA SER A 363 9.20 -17.64 -0.20
C SER A 363 8.63 -19.05 -0.07
N LYS A 364 8.14 -19.40 1.11
CA LYS A 364 7.34 -20.60 1.34
C LYS A 364 5.91 -20.18 1.69
N TYR A 365 4.95 -20.56 0.85
CA TYR A 365 3.53 -20.36 1.11
C TYR A 365 2.93 -21.61 1.77
N ILE A 366 2.74 -21.56 3.09
CA ILE A 366 2.20 -22.68 3.89
C ILE A 366 0.68 -22.76 3.70
N ALA A 367 0.00 -21.63 3.86
CA ALA A 367 -1.44 -21.48 3.59
C ALA A 367 -1.69 -20.24 2.69
N GLY A 368 -1.08 -20.25 1.50
CA GLY A 368 -1.11 -19.12 0.58
C GLY A 368 -0.51 -17.86 1.23
N HIS A 369 -1.16 -16.72 1.00
CA HIS A 369 -0.73 -15.47 1.65
C HIS A 369 -1.13 -15.34 3.13
N ASN A 370 -1.95 -16.28 3.64
CA ASN A 370 -2.41 -16.20 5.03
C ASN A 370 -1.36 -16.72 6.04
N LEU A 371 -0.47 -17.61 5.58
CA LEU A 371 0.67 -18.06 6.36
C LEU A 371 1.84 -18.30 5.43
N LYS A 372 2.89 -17.51 5.57
CA LYS A 372 4.08 -17.60 4.73
C LYS A 372 5.34 -17.19 5.48
N VAL A 373 6.46 -17.74 5.04
CA VAL A 373 7.81 -17.32 5.41
C VAL A 373 8.48 -16.81 4.14
N GLN A 374 9.12 -15.67 4.22
CA GLN A 374 9.85 -15.05 3.12
C GLN A 374 11.22 -14.62 3.57
N SER A 375 12.22 -14.80 2.74
CA SER A 375 13.56 -14.26 2.93
C SER A 375 14.04 -13.64 1.63
N ASP A 376 14.80 -12.57 1.74
CA ASP A 376 15.48 -11.98 0.59
C ASP A 376 16.85 -11.43 0.95
N ILE A 377 17.70 -11.34 -0.09
CA ILE A 377 18.94 -10.61 -0.09
C ILE A 377 18.83 -9.48 -1.10
N SER A 378 19.21 -8.27 -0.69
CA SER A 378 19.15 -7.07 -1.52
C SER A 378 20.48 -6.36 -1.52
N TYR A 379 20.98 -6.02 -2.70
CA TYR A 379 22.13 -5.17 -2.90
C TYR A 379 21.66 -3.82 -3.42
N LEU A 380 21.98 -2.76 -2.71
CA LEU A 380 21.68 -1.38 -3.08
C LEU A 380 22.96 -0.70 -3.52
N ASP A 381 23.04 -0.41 -4.81
CA ASP A 381 24.11 0.34 -5.46
C ASP A 381 23.77 1.84 -5.44
N LEU A 382 24.59 2.60 -4.77
CA LEU A 382 24.45 4.04 -4.54
C LEU A 382 25.62 4.78 -5.15
N VAL A 383 25.38 5.52 -6.21
CA VAL A 383 26.42 6.27 -6.92
C VAL A 383 27.05 7.33 -6.00
N GLY A 384 28.33 7.18 -5.66
CA GLY A 384 29.12 8.14 -4.89
C GLY A 384 29.01 8.08 -3.37
N VAL A 385 28.43 6.98 -2.84
CA VAL A 385 28.41 6.64 -1.41
C VAL A 385 28.58 5.13 -1.26
N ASN A 386 28.81 4.64 -0.02
CA ASN A 386 28.91 3.21 0.23
C ASN A 386 27.64 2.46 -0.18
N ASN A 387 27.81 1.37 -0.87
CA ASN A 387 26.74 0.47 -1.22
C ASN A 387 26.19 -0.23 0.03
N GLN A 388 25.01 -0.85 -0.07
CA GLN A 388 24.40 -1.54 1.05
C GLN A 388 24.01 -2.97 0.67
N LEU A 389 24.38 -3.93 1.51
CA LEU A 389 23.89 -5.30 1.45
C LEU A 389 22.88 -5.50 2.57
N MET A 390 21.73 -6.09 2.27
CA MET A 390 20.66 -6.33 3.22
C MET A 390 20.17 -7.76 3.09
N VAL A 391 20.06 -8.46 4.22
CA VAL A 391 19.42 -9.78 4.32
C VAL A 391 18.22 -9.66 5.23
N ARG A 392 17.06 -10.17 4.77
CA ARG A 392 15.81 -10.09 5.53
C ARG A 392 15.15 -11.46 5.63
N MET A 393 14.50 -11.70 6.77
CA MET A 393 13.61 -12.84 6.97
C MET A 393 12.31 -12.39 7.62
N GLN A 394 11.17 -12.82 7.08
CA GLN A 394 9.86 -12.41 7.51
C GLN A 394 8.95 -13.60 7.73
N PHE A 395 8.20 -13.55 8.82
CA PHE A 395 7.09 -14.45 9.10
C PHE A 395 5.78 -13.64 9.07
N ASP A 396 4.80 -14.08 8.29
CA ASP A 396 3.52 -13.38 8.09
C ASP A 396 2.36 -14.34 8.34
N ILE A 397 1.51 -14.00 9.31
CA ILE A 397 0.30 -14.73 9.65
C ILE A 397 -0.92 -13.83 9.59
N HIS A 398 -1.98 -14.31 8.96
CA HIS A 398 -3.21 -13.58 8.75
C HIS A 398 -4.42 -14.50 9.00
N PHE A 399 -5.27 -14.13 9.94
CA PHE A 399 -6.48 -14.84 10.32
C PHE A 399 -7.72 -14.36 9.56
#